data_30364c9b6bea2ae6a9c30c1f11b6a64c
#
_entry.id   30364c9b6bea2ae6a9c30c1f11b6a64c
#
_cell.length_a   1.000
_cell.length_b   1.000
_cell.length_c   1.000
_cell.angle_alpha   90.00
_cell.angle_beta   90.00
_cell.angle_gamma   90.00
#
_symmetry.space_group_name_H-M   'P 1'
#
loop_
_entity.id
_entity.type
_entity.pdbx_description
1 polymer ?
#
loop_
_entity_poly.entity_id
_entity_poly.type
_entity_poly.pdbx_seq_one_letter_code
_entity_poly.pdbx_strand_id
1 'polypeptide(L)'
;LVHPGFSQAADFVRFLNTTEWGYQEVDDPAGIRAHDKVQRFEVRPGDCSISKVSNDCKRQLERSEIAEGPMPVEPVTGEQWYQWQVFFPKDYTNIYPARSIHGQFLDQRAEPVWTFEVGSTGVFWLGNRVAQQHQYSSLIDEDLLLGQWHEISVNVNWSADDGYFKVWVNSEPRVDYKGPTCTDCRVFLTYGILRSELSRYRSRFKSEELPVQVIYFTSISKSTSGIGFSGYVPPPPVEQPEPLSSDNTTLEVTVEPQTPHALPGADPMAVEKDRGEGEEEKQ
;
A
#
# COMPACT_ATOMS: atom_id res chain seq x y z
N LEU A 1 19.65 -7.32 -18.15
CA LEU A 1 18.24 -7.67 -18.42
C LEU A 1 17.40 -6.74 -17.60
N VAL A 2 16.86 -5.69 -18.22
CA VAL A 2 15.91 -4.75 -17.62
C VAL A 2 14.59 -5.50 -17.54
N HIS A 3 14.09 -5.76 -16.33
CA HIS A 3 12.74 -6.28 -16.14
C HIS A 3 11.73 -5.18 -16.51
N PRO A 4 10.85 -5.37 -17.47
CA PRO A 4 9.77 -4.44 -17.74
C PRO A 4 8.68 -4.66 -16.69
N GLY A 5 8.44 -3.69 -15.82
CA GLY A 5 7.31 -3.74 -14.90
C GLY A 5 7.44 -2.94 -13.61
N PHE A 6 8.57 -2.37 -13.28
CA PHE A 6 8.66 -1.48 -12.11
C PHE A 6 8.10 -0.10 -12.48
N SER A 7 6.84 0.11 -12.14
CA SER A 7 6.20 1.41 -12.12
C SER A 7 6.93 2.31 -11.12
N GLN A 8 7.12 3.57 -11.50
CA GLN A 8 7.77 4.66 -10.81
C GLN A 8 7.80 4.50 -9.29
N ALA A 9 9.00 4.66 -8.70
CA ALA A 9 9.12 4.92 -7.28
C ALA A 9 8.17 6.08 -6.93
N ALA A 10 7.21 5.83 -6.04
CA ALA A 10 6.41 6.89 -5.48
C ALA A 10 7.37 7.93 -4.89
N ASP A 11 7.08 9.22 -5.06
CA ASP A 11 7.91 10.26 -4.46
C ASP A 11 7.80 10.18 -2.94
N PHE A 12 8.78 9.54 -2.30
CA PHE A 12 8.87 9.47 -0.85
C PHE A 12 9.63 10.67 -0.32
N VAL A 13 9.07 11.33 0.69
CA VAL A 13 9.66 12.49 1.33
C VAL A 13 9.85 12.25 2.83
N ARG A 14 10.87 12.87 3.43
CA ARG A 14 11.05 12.82 4.89
C ARG A 14 9.85 13.44 5.60
N PHE A 15 9.33 12.71 6.57
CA PHE A 15 8.10 13.04 7.27
C PHE A 15 8.36 13.40 8.73
N LEU A 16 8.18 14.68 9.05
CA LEU A 16 8.18 15.28 10.39
C LEU A 16 9.50 15.24 11.21
N ASN A 17 10.53 14.54 10.78
CA ASN A 17 11.85 14.61 11.42
C ASN A 17 12.94 14.92 10.39
N THR A 18 13.81 15.89 10.72
CA THR A 18 14.89 16.37 9.86
C THR A 18 16.26 16.34 10.52
N THR A 19 16.44 15.60 11.63
CA THR A 19 17.74 15.42 12.26
C THR A 19 18.71 14.71 11.32
N GLU A 20 20.01 15.04 11.38
CA GLU A 20 21.03 14.46 10.50
C GLU A 20 21.16 12.94 10.67
N TRP A 21 21.05 12.45 11.91
CA TRP A 21 21.10 11.02 12.20
C TRP A 21 19.81 10.29 11.87
N GLY A 22 18.67 11.01 11.79
CA GLY A 22 17.34 10.40 11.63
C GLY A 22 17.23 9.56 10.36
N TYR A 23 17.85 9.99 9.26
CA TYR A 23 17.85 9.27 8.00
C TYR A 23 19.19 9.37 7.30
N GLN A 24 19.73 8.23 6.91
CA GLN A 24 20.98 8.14 6.16
C GLN A 24 20.92 6.98 5.14
N GLU A 25 21.60 7.15 4.02
CA GLU A 25 21.88 6.04 3.09
C GLU A 25 23.27 5.48 3.41
N VAL A 26 23.30 4.21 3.81
CA VAL A 26 24.52 3.54 4.30
C VAL A 26 24.73 2.21 3.58
N ASP A 27 25.91 1.63 3.77
CA ASP A 27 26.16 0.26 3.34
C ASP A 27 25.30 -0.73 4.13
N ASP A 28 24.99 -1.88 3.51
CA ASP A 28 24.20 -2.92 4.15
C ASP A 28 24.88 -3.42 5.45
N PRO A 29 24.23 -3.28 6.62
CA PRO A 29 24.78 -3.74 7.89
C PRO A 29 24.97 -5.26 7.98
N ALA A 30 24.27 -6.03 7.15
CA ALA A 30 24.42 -7.48 7.08
C ALA A 30 25.55 -7.91 6.13
N GLY A 31 26.09 -6.98 5.30
CA GLY A 31 27.15 -7.28 4.36
C GLY A 31 26.76 -8.17 3.18
N ILE A 32 25.45 -8.40 2.99
CA ILE A 32 24.93 -9.29 1.93
C ILE A 32 24.84 -8.53 0.60
N ARG A 33 24.61 -7.21 0.64
CA ARG A 33 24.38 -6.33 -0.51
C ARG A 33 25.61 -5.44 -0.74
N ALA A 34 26.68 -6.02 -1.22
CA ALA A 34 28.00 -5.36 -1.28
C ALA A 34 28.06 -4.04 -2.06
N HIS A 35 27.05 -3.73 -2.88
CA HIS A 35 27.03 -2.55 -3.77
C HIS A 35 25.78 -1.70 -3.64
N ASP A 36 24.81 -2.10 -2.84
CA ASP A 36 23.54 -1.37 -2.68
C ASP A 36 23.55 -0.59 -1.38
N LYS A 37 23.17 0.69 -1.45
CA LYS A 37 22.89 1.48 -0.26
C LYS A 37 21.51 1.10 0.29
N VAL A 38 21.43 1.07 1.61
CA VAL A 38 20.20 0.84 2.34
C VAL A 38 19.84 2.07 3.17
N GLN A 39 18.58 2.23 3.45
CA GLN A 39 18.05 3.34 4.23
C GLN A 39 18.16 3.02 5.72
N ARG A 40 18.91 3.83 6.44
CA ARG A 40 19.06 3.73 7.89
C ARG A 40 18.21 4.78 8.57
N PHE A 41 17.37 4.36 9.50
CA PHE A 41 16.57 5.22 10.36
C PHE A 41 17.07 5.12 11.79
N GLU A 42 17.15 6.27 12.47
CA GLU A 42 17.53 6.34 13.88
C GLU A 42 16.63 7.32 14.61
N VAL A 43 16.18 6.92 15.79
CA VAL A 43 15.45 7.79 16.73
C VAL A 43 16.12 7.75 18.10
N ARG A 44 16.45 8.94 18.60
CA ARG A 44 17.02 9.19 19.92
C ARG A 44 15.98 9.76 20.87
N PRO A 45 16.19 9.70 22.19
CA PRO A 45 15.33 10.43 23.13
C PRO A 45 15.23 11.91 22.78
N GLY A 46 13.99 12.42 22.68
CA GLY A 46 13.72 13.81 22.34
C GLY A 46 13.58 14.12 20.84
N ASP A 47 13.69 13.13 19.96
CA ASP A 47 13.49 13.29 18.51
C ASP A 47 12.01 13.51 18.16
N CYS A 48 11.46 14.62 18.62
CA CYS A 48 10.10 15.03 18.36
C CYS A 48 10.06 16.33 17.54
N SER A 49 9.11 16.44 16.63
CA SER A 49 8.95 17.58 15.74
C SER A 49 7.87 18.54 16.21
N ILE A 50 8.08 19.83 15.96
CA ILE A 50 7.08 20.87 16.15
C ILE A 50 6.89 21.60 14.81
N SER A 51 5.68 21.57 14.30
CA SER A 51 5.29 22.28 13.09
C SER A 51 4.06 23.15 13.33
N LYS A 52 3.62 23.91 12.31
CA LYS A 52 2.39 24.70 12.41
C LYS A 52 1.13 23.84 12.60
N VAL A 53 1.16 22.59 12.15
CA VAL A 53 -0.01 21.69 12.12
C VAL A 53 0.10 20.52 13.10
N SER A 54 1.29 20.23 13.63
CA SER A 54 1.52 19.12 14.55
C SER A 54 2.58 19.45 15.58
N ASN A 55 2.39 18.94 16.80
CA ASN A 55 3.37 19.03 17.88
C ASN A 55 3.59 17.64 18.49
N ASP A 56 4.56 16.92 17.95
CA ASP A 56 4.91 15.57 18.38
C ASP A 56 5.39 15.53 19.81
N CYS A 57 6.12 16.56 20.25
CA CYS A 57 6.63 16.63 21.62
C CYS A 57 5.48 16.66 22.65
N LYS A 58 4.40 17.41 22.40
CA LYS A 58 3.21 17.41 23.25
C LYS A 58 2.43 16.09 23.16
N ARG A 59 2.44 15.44 21.98
CA ARG A 59 1.78 14.15 21.76
C ARG A 59 2.60 12.97 22.28
N GLN A 60 3.80 13.20 22.79
CA GLN A 60 4.74 12.16 23.21
C GLN A 60 5.08 11.18 22.09
N LEU A 61 5.37 11.74 20.92
CA LEU A 61 5.82 11.01 19.74
C LEU A 61 7.28 11.35 19.45
N GLU A 62 8.08 10.37 19.12
CA GLU A 62 9.42 10.53 18.59
C GLU A 62 9.50 9.74 17.29
N ARG A 63 10.03 10.34 16.23
CA ARG A 63 10.02 9.68 14.93
C ARG A 63 11.16 10.06 14.01
N SER A 64 11.47 9.15 13.12
CA SER A 64 12.16 9.37 11.87
C SER A 64 11.51 8.51 10.81
N GLU A 65 10.74 9.10 9.91
CA GLU A 65 9.94 8.42 8.91
C GLU A 65 10.10 9.06 7.53
N ILE A 66 9.82 8.27 6.52
CA ILE A 66 9.57 8.71 5.16
C ILE A 66 8.10 8.45 4.85
N ALA A 67 7.46 9.37 4.17
CA ALA A 67 6.07 9.27 3.74
C ALA A 67 5.96 9.28 2.23
N GLU A 68 5.00 8.52 1.71
CA GLU A 68 4.55 8.63 0.33
C GLU A 68 3.96 10.04 0.11
N GLY A 69 4.40 10.76 -0.90
CA GLY A 69 3.94 12.10 -1.26
C GLY A 69 3.36 12.15 -2.66
N PRO A 70 2.82 13.30 -3.10
CA PRO A 70 2.52 14.51 -2.32
C PRO A 70 1.21 14.42 -1.53
N MET A 71 1.09 15.23 -0.48
CA MET A 71 -0.17 15.44 0.23
C MET A 71 -0.91 16.65 -0.37
N PRO A 72 -2.26 16.66 -0.52
CA PRO A 72 -3.23 15.67 -0.08
C PRO A 72 -3.27 14.41 -0.93
N VAL A 73 -3.62 13.30 -0.31
CA VAL A 73 -3.69 12.00 -0.96
C VAL A 73 -5.02 11.85 -1.69
N GLU A 74 -4.95 11.47 -2.96
CA GLU A 74 -6.14 11.08 -3.71
C GLU A 74 -6.65 9.71 -3.24
N PRO A 75 -7.96 9.44 -3.37
CA PRO A 75 -8.49 8.13 -3.04
C PRO A 75 -7.78 7.02 -3.83
N VAL A 76 -7.28 6.03 -3.14
CA VAL A 76 -6.70 4.86 -3.77
C VAL A 76 -7.82 3.88 -4.10
N THR A 77 -7.90 3.45 -5.34
CA THR A 77 -8.90 2.48 -5.81
C THR A 77 -8.25 1.25 -6.40
N GLY A 78 -8.93 0.13 -6.27
CA GLY A 78 -8.48 -1.15 -6.81
C GLY A 78 -7.32 -1.78 -6.04
N GLU A 79 -6.76 -2.78 -6.68
CA GLU A 79 -5.68 -3.57 -6.10
C GLU A 79 -4.37 -2.79 -6.09
N GLN A 80 -3.67 -2.86 -4.96
CA GLN A 80 -2.34 -2.28 -4.77
C GLN A 80 -1.40 -3.34 -4.21
N TRP A 81 -0.16 -3.29 -4.66
CA TRP A 81 0.93 -4.10 -4.19
C TRP A 81 2.03 -3.22 -3.63
N TYR A 82 2.58 -3.61 -2.48
CA TYR A 82 3.74 -2.98 -1.84
C TYR A 82 4.74 -4.05 -1.45
N GLN A 83 6.03 -3.76 -1.59
CA GLN A 83 7.10 -4.65 -1.14
C GLN A 83 8.29 -3.86 -0.66
N TRP A 84 8.86 -4.27 0.47
CA TRP A 84 10.09 -3.73 1.03
C TRP A 84 10.83 -4.80 1.79
N GLN A 85 12.06 -4.51 2.17
CA GLN A 85 12.76 -5.32 3.16
C GLN A 85 13.10 -4.47 4.37
N VAL A 86 13.06 -5.08 5.55
CA VAL A 86 13.36 -4.46 6.84
C VAL A 86 14.41 -5.30 7.57
N PHE A 87 15.35 -4.63 8.23
CA PHE A 87 16.38 -5.26 9.04
C PHE A 87 16.41 -4.62 10.43
N PHE A 88 16.26 -5.44 11.44
CA PHE A 88 16.43 -5.07 12.83
C PHE A 88 17.81 -5.55 13.29
N PRO A 89 18.75 -4.64 13.66
CA PRO A 89 20.07 -5.06 14.12
C PRO A 89 19.99 -5.88 15.40
N LYS A 90 21.03 -6.66 15.69
CA LYS A 90 21.04 -7.56 16.87
C LYS A 90 20.94 -6.83 18.20
N ASP A 91 21.35 -5.58 18.25
CA ASP A 91 21.28 -4.68 19.40
C ASP A 91 20.01 -3.82 19.44
N TYR A 92 19.06 -4.07 18.54
CA TYR A 92 17.74 -3.41 18.58
C TYR A 92 17.07 -3.67 19.93
N THR A 93 16.66 -2.60 20.60
CA THR A 93 16.03 -2.67 21.91
C THR A 93 14.52 -2.45 21.79
N ASN A 94 13.73 -3.43 22.25
CA ASN A 94 12.30 -3.29 22.40
C ASN A 94 11.95 -2.29 23.51
N ILE A 95 11.11 -1.31 23.22
CA ILE A 95 10.74 -0.23 24.14
C ILE A 95 9.38 -0.43 24.83
N TYR A 96 8.83 -1.65 24.79
CA TYR A 96 7.58 -1.91 25.49
C TYR A 96 7.66 -1.51 26.99
N PRO A 97 6.66 -0.82 27.57
CA PRO A 97 5.29 -0.62 27.10
C PRO A 97 5.03 0.62 26.21
N ALA A 98 6.04 1.40 25.83
CA ALA A 98 5.88 2.31 24.72
C ALA A 98 5.72 1.52 23.43
N ARG A 99 5.12 2.13 22.40
CA ARG A 99 4.91 1.49 21.09
C ARG A 99 6.04 1.85 20.14
N SER A 100 6.48 0.89 19.35
CA SER A 100 7.46 1.08 18.28
C SER A 100 6.88 0.60 16.96
N ILE A 101 6.56 1.55 16.09
CA ILE A 101 5.92 1.32 14.79
C ILE A 101 6.97 1.56 13.70
N HIS A 102 7.06 0.64 12.73
CA HIS A 102 8.11 0.63 11.71
C HIS A 102 7.59 0.76 10.27
N GLY A 103 6.30 0.72 10.13
CA GLY A 103 5.58 1.02 8.89
C GLY A 103 4.10 1.18 9.22
N GLN A 104 3.42 2.06 8.48
CA GLN A 104 1.99 2.23 8.68
C GLN A 104 1.32 2.84 7.44
N PHE A 105 0.12 2.42 7.21
CA PHE A 105 -0.78 3.11 6.31
C PHE A 105 -1.60 4.10 7.13
N LEU A 106 -1.57 5.35 6.73
CA LEU A 106 -2.30 6.44 7.38
C LEU A 106 -3.42 6.94 6.47
N ASP A 107 -4.53 7.39 7.07
CA ASP A 107 -5.56 8.11 6.32
C ASP A 107 -5.13 9.58 6.07
N GLN A 108 -5.93 10.34 5.34
CA GLN A 108 -5.66 11.76 5.04
C GLN A 108 -5.54 12.67 6.29
N ARG A 109 -6.02 12.24 7.46
CA ARG A 109 -5.89 12.92 8.74
C ARG A 109 -4.65 12.52 9.51
N ALA A 110 -3.80 11.68 8.88
CA ALA A 110 -2.64 11.04 9.48
C ALA A 110 -2.99 10.14 10.69
N GLU A 111 -4.19 9.53 10.67
CA GLU A 111 -4.56 8.51 11.64
C GLU A 111 -4.22 7.11 11.10
N PRO A 112 -3.69 6.21 11.94
CA PRO A 112 -3.28 4.89 11.49
C PRO A 112 -4.48 4.03 11.08
N VAL A 113 -4.37 3.41 9.90
CA VAL A 113 -5.31 2.42 9.35
C VAL A 113 -4.76 1.01 9.54
N TRP A 114 -3.49 0.82 9.18
CA TRP A 114 -2.73 -0.42 9.41
C TRP A 114 -1.34 -0.09 9.93
N THR A 115 -0.84 -0.87 10.89
CA THR A 115 0.47 -0.63 11.51
C THR A 115 1.32 -1.91 11.50
N PHE A 116 2.61 -1.75 11.25
CA PHE A 116 3.64 -2.77 11.42
C PHE A 116 4.47 -2.39 12.64
N GLU A 117 4.37 -3.13 13.73
CA GLU A 117 4.91 -2.73 15.03
C GLU A 117 5.53 -3.88 15.81
N VAL A 118 6.55 -3.57 16.62
CA VAL A 118 7.12 -4.53 17.57
C VAL A 118 6.32 -4.49 18.86
N GLY A 119 5.78 -5.65 19.26
CA GLY A 119 4.96 -5.80 20.45
C GLY A 119 5.73 -6.13 21.72
N SER A 120 5.00 -6.44 22.80
CA SER A 120 5.55 -6.67 24.15
C SER A 120 6.53 -7.83 24.24
N THR A 121 6.33 -8.85 23.40
CA THR A 121 7.16 -10.05 23.36
C THR A 121 8.31 -9.97 22.36
N GLY A 122 8.47 -8.82 21.66
CA GLY A 122 9.47 -8.71 20.59
C GLY A 122 8.99 -9.22 19.23
N VAL A 123 7.80 -9.79 19.15
CA VAL A 123 7.17 -10.21 17.89
C VAL A 123 6.84 -8.99 17.04
N PHE A 124 7.04 -9.10 15.72
CA PHE A 124 6.62 -8.10 14.75
C PHE A 124 5.20 -8.38 14.32
N TRP A 125 4.32 -7.41 14.51
CA TRP A 125 2.88 -7.54 14.33
C TRP A 125 2.35 -6.66 13.21
N LEU A 126 1.30 -7.13 12.55
CA LEU A 126 0.37 -6.28 11.80
C LEU A 126 -0.83 -5.92 12.68
N GLY A 127 -1.07 -4.63 12.87
CA GLY A 127 -2.25 -4.11 13.58
C GLY A 127 -3.29 -3.57 12.61
N ASN A 128 -4.52 -4.10 12.64
CA ASN A 128 -5.69 -3.55 11.95
C ASN A 128 -6.35 -2.52 12.85
N ARG A 129 -6.43 -1.25 12.40
CA ARG A 129 -7.03 -0.12 13.12
C ARG A 129 -8.39 0.29 12.58
N VAL A 130 -8.82 -0.27 11.44
CA VAL A 130 -10.14 -0.03 10.84
C VAL A 130 -11.22 -0.77 11.61
N ALA A 131 -10.93 -1.98 12.08
CA ALA A 131 -11.87 -2.78 12.86
C ALA A 131 -12.25 -2.09 14.17
N GLN A 132 -13.51 -2.21 14.58
CA GLN A 132 -14.02 -1.64 15.85
C GLN A 132 -13.21 -2.11 17.07
N GLN A 133 -12.75 -3.35 17.05
CA GLN A 133 -11.75 -3.87 17.97
C GLN A 133 -10.44 -4.06 17.22
N HIS A 134 -9.37 -3.41 17.69
CA HIS A 134 -8.07 -3.56 17.10
C HIS A 134 -7.66 -5.04 17.06
N GLN A 135 -7.29 -5.51 15.88
CA GLN A 135 -6.85 -6.88 15.64
C GLN A 135 -5.37 -6.89 15.34
N TYR A 136 -4.69 -7.92 15.81
CA TYR A 136 -3.27 -8.10 15.58
C TYR A 136 -2.99 -9.48 15.00
N SER A 137 -2.11 -9.54 14.01
CA SER A 137 -1.61 -10.77 13.40
C SER A 137 -0.10 -10.81 13.51
N SER A 138 0.46 -11.93 13.98
CA SER A 138 1.92 -12.14 14.02
C SER A 138 2.48 -12.24 12.61
N LEU A 139 3.55 -11.50 12.35
CA LEU A 139 4.28 -11.55 11.09
C LEU A 139 5.61 -12.27 11.23
N ILE A 140 6.40 -11.93 12.26
CA ILE A 140 7.74 -12.47 12.50
C ILE A 140 7.87 -12.71 14.00
N ASP A 141 8.25 -13.93 14.38
CA ASP A 141 8.46 -14.30 15.76
C ASP A 141 9.74 -13.64 16.34
N GLU A 142 9.78 -13.46 17.67
CA GLU A 142 10.83 -12.72 18.37
C GLU A 142 12.23 -13.27 18.07
N ASP A 143 12.40 -14.59 18.09
CA ASP A 143 13.66 -15.29 17.88
C ASP A 143 14.19 -15.18 16.43
N LEU A 144 13.33 -14.81 15.49
CA LEU A 144 13.66 -14.65 14.09
C LEU A 144 13.83 -13.17 13.67
N LEU A 145 13.42 -12.21 14.50
CA LEU A 145 13.32 -10.81 14.09
C LEU A 145 14.68 -10.15 13.86
N LEU A 146 15.67 -10.44 14.73
CA LEU A 146 16.90 -9.66 14.78
C LEU A 146 18.04 -10.25 13.92
N GLY A 147 18.84 -9.35 13.33
CA GLY A 147 20.09 -9.70 12.67
C GLY A 147 19.98 -10.26 11.28
N GLN A 148 18.81 -10.19 10.67
CA GLN A 148 18.57 -10.64 9.29
C GLN A 148 17.57 -9.74 8.57
N TRP A 149 17.61 -9.75 7.24
CA TRP A 149 16.64 -9.07 6.40
C TRP A 149 15.34 -9.88 6.30
N HIS A 150 14.23 -9.17 6.40
CA HIS A 150 12.90 -9.73 6.16
C HIS A 150 12.23 -9.01 5.01
N GLU A 151 11.78 -9.75 4.02
CA GLU A 151 10.95 -9.22 2.95
C GLU A 151 9.49 -9.21 3.38
N ILE A 152 8.86 -8.06 3.25
CA ILE A 152 7.42 -7.88 3.48
C ILE A 152 6.78 -7.56 2.14
N SER A 153 5.80 -8.35 1.74
CA SER A 153 4.95 -8.07 0.58
C SER A 153 3.51 -7.92 1.02
N VAL A 154 2.85 -6.89 0.53
CA VAL A 154 1.45 -6.56 0.85
C VAL A 154 0.66 -6.49 -0.44
N ASN A 155 -0.46 -7.21 -0.48
CA ASN A 155 -1.48 -7.04 -1.50
C ASN A 155 -2.76 -6.55 -0.83
N VAL A 156 -3.25 -5.41 -1.24
CA VAL A 156 -4.42 -4.80 -0.62
C VAL A 156 -5.40 -4.28 -1.67
N ASN A 157 -6.68 -4.49 -1.44
CA ASN A 157 -7.77 -3.76 -2.09
C ASN A 157 -8.38 -2.80 -1.07
N TRP A 158 -8.17 -1.50 -1.30
CA TRP A 158 -8.69 -0.47 -0.42
C TRP A 158 -10.20 -0.31 -0.61
N SER A 159 -10.97 -0.64 0.43
CA SER A 159 -12.43 -0.54 0.45
C SER A 159 -12.94 -0.27 1.85
N ALA A 160 -14.00 0.53 1.96
CA ALA A 160 -14.67 0.76 3.24
C ALA A 160 -15.55 -0.41 3.68
N ASP A 161 -15.86 -1.35 2.78
CA ASP A 161 -16.81 -2.44 3.02
C ASP A 161 -16.18 -3.83 2.81
N ASP A 162 -15.74 -4.13 1.60
CA ASP A 162 -15.42 -5.48 1.13
C ASP A 162 -13.99 -5.63 0.58
N GLY A 163 -13.05 -4.92 1.16
CA GLY A 163 -11.64 -5.01 0.81
C GLY A 163 -10.97 -6.31 1.27
N TYR A 164 -9.69 -6.38 1.01
CA TYR A 164 -8.81 -7.41 1.57
C TYR A 164 -7.44 -6.82 1.86
N PHE A 165 -6.72 -7.43 2.81
CA PHE A 165 -5.34 -7.09 3.16
C PHE A 165 -4.56 -8.37 3.39
N LYS A 166 -3.62 -8.67 2.50
CA LYS A 166 -2.82 -9.89 2.53
C LYS A 166 -1.36 -9.53 2.75
N VAL A 167 -0.67 -10.32 3.55
CA VAL A 167 0.76 -10.12 3.84
C VAL A 167 1.51 -11.43 3.70
N TRP A 168 2.65 -11.35 3.04
CA TRP A 168 3.67 -12.39 2.99
C TRP A 168 4.94 -11.87 3.66
N VAL A 169 5.62 -12.75 4.36
CA VAL A 169 6.95 -12.52 4.93
C VAL A 169 7.90 -13.56 4.39
N ASN A 170 8.97 -13.13 3.72
CA ASN A 170 9.93 -14.02 3.07
C ASN A 170 9.24 -15.05 2.16
N SER A 171 8.25 -14.57 1.39
CA SER A 171 7.39 -15.36 0.49
C SER A 171 6.38 -16.30 1.18
N GLU A 172 6.36 -16.38 2.50
CA GLU A 172 5.41 -17.19 3.26
C GLU A 172 4.15 -16.39 3.60
N PRO A 173 2.93 -16.89 3.36
CA PRO A 173 1.70 -16.17 3.69
C PRO A 173 1.53 -16.07 5.21
N ARG A 174 1.26 -14.87 5.70
CA ARG A 174 1.05 -14.58 7.12
C ARG A 174 -0.35 -14.05 7.43
N VAL A 175 -0.92 -13.27 6.53
CA VAL A 175 -2.23 -12.66 6.73
C VAL A 175 -3.06 -12.77 5.44
N ASP A 176 -4.32 -13.16 5.60
CA ASP A 176 -5.36 -13.11 4.55
C ASP A 176 -6.64 -12.55 5.19
N TYR A 177 -6.69 -11.23 5.33
CA TYR A 177 -7.82 -10.52 5.91
C TYR A 177 -8.81 -10.14 4.81
N LYS A 178 -10.12 -10.25 5.11
CA LYS A 178 -11.23 -9.79 4.29
C LYS A 178 -12.17 -8.92 5.12
N GLY A 179 -12.57 -7.80 4.56
CA GLY A 179 -13.44 -6.82 5.18
C GLY A 179 -12.96 -5.40 4.93
N PRO A 180 -13.50 -4.40 5.67
CA PRO A 180 -13.07 -3.02 5.52
C PRO A 180 -11.57 -2.83 5.71
N THR A 181 -10.90 -2.19 4.75
CA THR A 181 -9.44 -1.92 4.80
C THR A 181 -9.11 -0.46 5.03
N CYS A 182 -10.09 0.43 4.87
CA CYS A 182 -9.99 1.87 5.10
C CYS A 182 -11.35 2.45 5.45
N THR A 183 -11.40 3.71 5.87
CA THR A 183 -12.66 4.42 6.13
C THR A 183 -13.04 5.30 4.93
N ASP A 184 -12.12 6.16 4.46
CA ASP A 184 -12.35 7.01 3.29
C ASP A 184 -11.39 6.70 2.13
N CYS A 185 -10.52 5.73 2.31
CA CYS A 185 -9.57 5.18 1.35
C CYS A 185 -8.59 6.19 0.72
N ARG A 186 -8.41 7.35 1.33
CA ARG A 186 -7.29 8.24 1.06
C ARG A 186 -6.11 7.85 1.94
N VAL A 187 -5.41 6.82 1.49
CA VAL A 187 -4.41 6.12 2.28
C VAL A 187 -3.03 6.34 1.68
N PHE A 188 -2.04 6.58 2.52
CA PHE A 188 -0.65 6.69 2.15
C PHE A 188 0.25 5.91 3.11
N LEU A 189 1.38 5.44 2.60
CA LEU A 189 2.35 4.66 3.36
C LEU A 189 3.37 5.59 4.03
N THR A 190 3.67 5.33 5.31
CA THR A 190 4.89 5.82 5.97
C THR A 190 5.70 4.64 6.48
N TYR A 191 7.02 4.78 6.53
CA TYR A 191 7.92 3.79 7.10
C TYR A 191 9.15 4.44 7.72
N GLY A 192 9.79 3.71 8.61
CA GLY A 192 10.89 4.19 9.44
C GLY A 192 10.70 3.81 10.90
N ILE A 193 10.84 4.77 11.81
CA ILE A 193 10.60 4.56 13.24
C ILE A 193 9.64 5.63 13.75
N LEU A 194 8.52 5.21 14.32
CA LEU A 194 7.63 6.04 15.14
C LEU A 194 7.51 5.41 16.52
N ARG A 195 7.86 6.17 17.56
CA ARG A 195 7.65 5.79 18.96
C ARG A 195 6.51 6.60 19.55
N SER A 196 5.61 5.95 20.26
CA SER A 196 4.46 6.59 20.90
C SER A 196 4.21 6.05 22.31
N GLU A 197 3.35 6.74 23.08
CA GLU A 197 3.04 6.36 24.46
C GLU A 197 4.29 6.32 25.36
N LEU A 198 5.23 7.23 25.16
CA LEU A 198 6.54 7.23 25.79
C LEU A 198 6.47 7.32 27.33
N SER A 199 5.41 7.93 27.87
CA SER A 199 5.17 7.99 29.31
C SER A 199 5.01 6.60 29.95
N ARG A 200 4.48 5.62 29.21
CA ARG A 200 4.36 4.24 29.71
C ARG A 200 5.73 3.62 29.99
N TYR A 201 6.70 3.82 29.09
CA TYR A 201 8.07 3.34 29.28
C TYR A 201 8.70 4.01 30.53
N ARG A 202 8.66 5.35 30.59
CA ARG A 202 9.23 6.11 31.70
C ARG A 202 8.62 5.74 33.05
N SER A 203 7.31 5.51 33.10
CA SER A 203 6.61 5.07 34.31
C SER A 203 7.05 3.69 34.77
N ARG A 204 7.24 2.74 33.83
CA ARG A 204 7.65 1.38 34.14
C ARG A 204 9.10 1.30 34.62
N PHE A 205 10.01 2.02 33.96
CA PHE A 205 11.44 1.99 34.21
C PHE A 205 11.94 3.14 35.08
N LYS A 206 11.03 3.87 35.75
CA LYS A 206 11.33 4.90 36.79
C LYS A 206 12.33 5.97 36.30
N SER A 207 12.01 6.66 35.23
CA SER A 207 12.81 7.74 34.66
C SER A 207 14.01 7.33 33.79
N GLU A 208 14.17 6.08 33.44
CA GLU A 208 15.12 5.74 32.39
C GLU A 208 14.75 6.43 31.07
N GLU A 209 15.75 6.95 30.38
CA GLU A 209 15.57 7.44 29.03
C GLU A 209 15.30 6.26 28.10
N LEU A 210 14.46 6.51 27.08
CA LEU A 210 14.26 5.50 26.05
C LEU A 210 15.58 5.23 25.32
N PRO A 211 15.89 3.98 24.96
CA PRO A 211 17.09 3.66 24.19
C PRO A 211 17.06 4.29 22.82
N VAL A 212 18.22 4.48 22.21
CA VAL A 212 18.34 4.76 20.78
C VAL A 212 17.85 3.53 20.02
N GLN A 213 17.01 3.75 19.01
CA GLN A 213 16.58 2.68 18.10
C GLN A 213 17.09 2.96 16.71
N VAL A 214 17.60 1.92 16.06
CA VAL A 214 18.06 1.92 14.67
C VAL A 214 17.42 0.76 13.96
N ILE A 215 16.92 1.02 12.75
CA ILE A 215 16.46 -0.01 11.81
C ILE A 215 16.88 0.37 10.39
N TYR A 216 16.82 -0.62 9.50
CA TYR A 216 17.18 -0.40 8.11
C TYR A 216 16.08 -0.90 7.18
N PHE A 217 15.95 -0.22 6.06
CA PHE A 217 15.03 -0.59 4.99
C PHE A 217 15.74 -0.59 3.65
N THR A 218 15.18 -1.38 2.72
CA THR A 218 15.37 -1.11 1.29
C THR A 218 14.26 -0.18 0.81
N SER A 219 14.46 0.45 -0.35
CA SER A 219 13.42 1.27 -0.99
C SER A 219 12.15 0.45 -1.22
N ILE A 220 11.01 1.07 -0.95
CA ILE A 220 9.71 0.44 -1.15
C ILE A 220 9.35 0.42 -2.63
N SER A 221 8.88 -0.73 -3.11
CA SER A 221 8.24 -0.89 -4.42
C SER A 221 6.73 -0.84 -4.25
N LYS A 222 6.05 -0.11 -5.15
CA LYS A 222 4.59 -0.03 -5.24
C LYS A 222 4.15 -0.28 -6.67
N SER A 223 3.05 -1.02 -6.85
CA SER A 223 2.48 -1.31 -8.17
C SER A 223 0.99 -1.61 -8.08
N THR A 224 0.26 -1.39 -9.18
CA THR A 224 -1.10 -1.90 -9.37
C THR A 224 -1.12 -3.31 -9.96
N SER A 225 0.06 -3.86 -10.30
CA SER A 225 0.23 -5.22 -10.80
C SER A 225 1.07 -6.01 -9.82
N GLY A 226 0.63 -7.23 -9.50
CA GLY A 226 1.37 -8.14 -8.62
C GLY A 226 2.60 -8.80 -9.24
N ILE A 227 2.87 -8.57 -10.53
CA ILE A 227 3.98 -9.24 -11.23
C ILE A 227 5.31 -8.87 -10.57
N GLY A 228 6.04 -9.87 -10.10
CA GLY A 228 7.32 -9.70 -9.42
C GLY A 228 7.24 -9.50 -7.90
N PHE A 229 6.03 -9.45 -7.34
CA PHE A 229 5.81 -9.39 -5.89
C PHE A 229 5.64 -10.79 -5.31
N SER A 230 6.14 -11.01 -4.12
CA SER A 230 5.92 -12.25 -3.37
C SER A 230 4.42 -12.45 -3.12
N GLY A 231 3.95 -13.69 -3.36
CA GLY A 231 2.53 -14.03 -3.21
C GLY A 231 1.67 -13.77 -4.46
N TYR A 232 2.22 -13.18 -5.51
CA TYR A 232 1.50 -13.03 -6.76
C TYR A 232 1.35 -14.38 -7.47
N VAL A 233 0.10 -14.72 -7.80
CA VAL A 233 -0.22 -15.88 -8.64
C VAL A 233 -0.80 -15.34 -9.95
N PRO A 234 -0.16 -15.57 -11.10
CA PRO A 234 -0.70 -15.12 -12.37
C PRO A 234 -2.05 -15.78 -12.65
N PRO A 235 -3.00 -15.07 -13.28
CA PRO A 235 -4.25 -15.67 -13.70
C PRO A 235 -3.94 -16.85 -14.66
N PRO A 236 -4.79 -17.90 -14.66
CA PRO A 236 -4.63 -18.98 -15.60
C PRO A 236 -4.64 -18.43 -17.04
N PRO A 237 -3.90 -19.05 -17.96
CA PRO A 237 -3.94 -18.66 -19.38
C PRO A 237 -5.38 -18.65 -19.86
N VAL A 238 -5.80 -17.57 -20.50
CA VAL A 238 -7.09 -17.52 -21.16
C VAL A 238 -7.00 -18.56 -22.29
N GLU A 239 -7.78 -19.65 -22.19
CA GLU A 239 -7.93 -20.59 -23.29
C GLU A 239 -8.39 -19.78 -24.51
N GLN A 240 -7.52 -19.68 -25.51
CA GLN A 240 -7.92 -19.12 -26.78
C GLN A 240 -8.99 -20.05 -27.32
N PRO A 241 -10.19 -19.52 -27.72
CA PRO A 241 -11.16 -20.38 -28.36
C PRO A 241 -10.47 -21.04 -29.55
N GLU A 242 -10.57 -22.36 -29.61
CA GLU A 242 -10.02 -23.12 -30.74
C GLU A 242 -10.53 -22.48 -32.04
N PRO A 243 -9.65 -22.27 -33.02
CA PRO A 243 -10.10 -21.74 -34.30
C PRO A 243 -11.17 -22.68 -34.84
N LEU A 244 -12.36 -22.14 -35.06
CA LEU A 244 -13.48 -22.86 -35.65
C LEU A 244 -12.91 -23.62 -36.87
N SER A 245 -12.94 -24.92 -36.80
CA SER A 245 -12.58 -25.78 -37.92
C SER A 245 -13.44 -25.36 -39.13
N SER A 246 -12.78 -24.81 -40.12
CA SER A 246 -13.44 -24.46 -41.39
C SER A 246 -13.69 -25.79 -42.13
N ASP A 247 -14.76 -26.49 -41.71
CA ASP A 247 -15.34 -27.51 -42.58
C ASP A 247 -15.85 -26.82 -43.85
N ASN A 248 -15.03 -26.93 -44.88
CA ASN A 248 -15.41 -26.58 -46.25
C ASN A 248 -16.50 -27.55 -46.72
N THR A 249 -17.73 -27.35 -46.27
CA THR A 249 -18.87 -27.92 -46.94
C THR A 249 -19.21 -26.98 -48.09
N THR A 250 -18.71 -27.31 -49.26
CA THR A 250 -19.11 -26.66 -50.53
C THR A 250 -20.58 -26.97 -50.77
N LEU A 251 -21.44 -26.03 -50.38
CA LEU A 251 -22.85 -26.04 -50.82
C LEU A 251 -22.88 -25.56 -52.24
N GLU A 252 -23.11 -26.50 -53.18
CA GLU A 252 -23.52 -26.16 -54.55
C GLU A 252 -24.87 -25.42 -54.49
N VAL A 253 -24.82 -24.12 -54.68
CA VAL A 253 -26.04 -23.29 -54.85
C VAL A 253 -26.49 -23.41 -56.30
N THR A 254 -27.53 -24.18 -56.55
CA THR A 254 -28.26 -24.18 -57.81
C THR A 254 -29.07 -22.90 -57.90
N VAL A 255 -28.66 -21.99 -58.77
CA VAL A 255 -29.38 -20.71 -58.99
C VAL A 255 -30.45 -20.95 -60.02
N GLU A 256 -31.72 -20.97 -59.65
CA GLU A 256 -32.84 -20.82 -60.54
C GLU A 256 -33.04 -19.35 -60.91
N PRO A 257 -33.30 -19.02 -62.17
CA PRO A 257 -33.52 -17.62 -62.62
C PRO A 257 -34.92 -17.11 -62.25
N GLN A 258 -34.95 -16.13 -61.36
CA GLN A 258 -36.21 -15.40 -61.09
C GLN A 258 -36.37 -14.21 -62.01
N THR A 259 -37.53 -14.12 -62.63
CA THR A 259 -38.06 -13.01 -63.44
C THR A 259 -38.28 -11.73 -62.58
N PRO A 260 -38.11 -10.55 -63.19
CA PRO A 260 -38.23 -9.28 -62.47
C PRO A 260 -39.68 -8.86 -62.23
N HIS A 261 -40.09 -8.65 -61.03
CA HIS A 261 -41.33 -7.94 -60.69
C HIS A 261 -41.07 -6.48 -60.45
N ALA A 262 -41.91 -5.64 -61.07
CA ALA A 262 -41.89 -4.21 -61.06
C ALA A 262 -42.21 -3.61 -59.66
N LEU A 263 -41.59 -2.51 -59.35
CA LEU A 263 -41.90 -1.61 -58.25
C LEU A 263 -43.15 -0.76 -58.54
N PRO A 264 -43.94 -0.40 -57.53
CA PRO A 264 -44.74 0.81 -57.55
C PRO A 264 -44.31 1.85 -56.53
N GLY A 265 -44.10 3.05 -57.00
CA GLY A 265 -44.57 4.32 -56.46
C GLY A 265 -43.99 4.83 -55.17
N ALA A 266 -43.15 5.82 -55.40
CA ALA A 266 -42.83 6.83 -54.42
C ALA A 266 -43.95 7.84 -54.22
N ASP A 267 -44.18 8.35 -53.04
CA ASP A 267 -44.68 9.70 -52.83
C ASP A 267 -44.11 10.32 -51.51
N PRO A 268 -43.85 11.63 -51.53
CA PRO A 268 -43.04 12.31 -50.54
C PRO A 268 -43.87 13.25 -49.65
N MET A 269 -43.16 13.74 -48.59
CA MET A 269 -43.45 14.94 -47.79
C MET A 269 -44.43 14.86 -46.63
N ALA A 270 -43.92 15.15 -45.43
CA ALA A 270 -44.40 16.27 -44.62
C ALA A 270 -43.38 16.65 -43.54
N VAL A 271 -43.01 17.89 -43.66
CA VAL A 271 -42.30 18.70 -42.66
C VAL A 271 -43.32 19.19 -41.65
N GLU A 272 -43.04 19.08 -40.36
CA GLU A 272 -43.67 19.98 -39.40
C GLU A 272 -42.67 20.42 -38.35
N LYS A 273 -42.48 21.74 -38.32
CA LYS A 273 -41.86 22.56 -37.28
C LYS A 273 -42.85 22.74 -36.14
N ASP A 274 -42.43 22.64 -34.93
CA ASP A 274 -42.98 23.57 -33.97
C ASP A 274 -41.94 24.04 -32.94
N ARG A 275 -42.04 25.35 -32.66
CA ARG A 275 -41.29 26.18 -31.77
C ARG A 275 -42.07 26.36 -30.47
N GLY A 276 -41.38 26.69 -29.40
CA GLY A 276 -41.93 27.35 -28.18
C GLY A 276 -40.91 27.21 -27.07
N GLU A 277 -40.06 28.11 -26.77
CA GLU A 277 -40.13 29.42 -26.07
C GLU A 277 -40.75 29.34 -24.65
N GLY A 278 -39.99 29.87 -23.72
CA GLY A 278 -40.47 30.61 -22.52
C GLY A 278 -40.11 29.92 -21.20
N GLU A 279 -39.36 30.52 -20.44
CA GLU A 279 -39.29 31.64 -19.47
C GLU A 279 -38.86 31.01 -18.10
N GLU A 280 -37.76 31.47 -17.55
CA GLU A 280 -37.55 32.39 -16.41
C GLU A 280 -38.50 32.23 -15.21
N GLU A 281 -37.99 31.95 -14.02
CA GLU A 281 -37.89 32.89 -12.89
C GLU A 281 -37.49 32.21 -11.56
N LYS A 282 -36.45 32.74 -10.95
CA LYS A 282 -36.20 33.18 -9.56
C LYS A 282 -36.96 32.49 -8.40
N GLN A 283 -36.26 31.89 -7.49
CA GLN A 283 -35.95 32.45 -6.17
C GLN A 283 -34.83 31.64 -5.49
#